data_25374b7d1d9aeab3c335f83a18b6ca7c
#
_entry.id   25374b7d1d9aeab3c335f83a18b6ca7c
#
_cell.length_a   1.000
_cell.length_b   1.000
_cell.length_c   1.000
_cell.angle_alpha   90.00
_cell.angle_beta   90.00
_cell.angle_gamma   90.00
#
_symmetry.space_group_name_H-M   'P 1'
#
loop_
_entity.id
_entity.type
_entity.pdbx_description
1 polymer ?
#
loop_
_entity_poly.entity_id
_entity_poly.type
_entity_poly.pdbx_seq_one_letter_code
_entity_poly.pdbx_strand_id
1 'polypeptide(L)'
;YKRQDIDTQLLLFFNGIHSPFWDYFMSAFTGKVIWVPMYASILYILLKNFHWKVALCYVIAIALTITFADQMCNSFLRPLVGRLRPSNPENPIADLVYIVNGRQGGGFGFPSCHAANSFGLAIFLICLFRKRWLSIFIVLWAFTNSYTRLYLGLHYPGDLVAGAIIGGFGGWLFYFIAHKLTARLQSDTPTPALEKGTGMKQTEVMIYTGLLTLAGIIIYSIVQS
;
A
#
# COMPACT_ATOMS: atom_id res chain seq x y z
N TYR A 1 -6.49 -27.88 -5.90
CA TYR A 1 -5.15 -28.48 -5.79
C TYR A 1 -4.13 -27.77 -6.69
N LYS A 2 -4.29 -27.74 -8.04
CA LYS A 2 -3.30 -27.13 -8.97
C LYS A 2 -2.97 -25.63 -8.72
N ARG A 3 -3.92 -24.81 -8.26
CA ARG A 3 -3.67 -23.38 -7.97
C ARG A 3 -2.84 -23.17 -6.69
N GLN A 4 -3.01 -24.02 -5.69
CA GLN A 4 -2.19 -23.97 -4.48
C GLN A 4 -0.73 -24.35 -4.77
N ASP A 5 -0.51 -25.30 -5.69
CA ASP A 5 0.83 -25.71 -6.10
C ASP A 5 1.59 -24.56 -6.78
N ILE A 6 0.95 -23.85 -7.72
CA ILE A 6 1.56 -22.69 -8.41
C ILE A 6 1.85 -21.54 -7.43
N ASP A 7 0.89 -21.22 -6.56
CA ASP A 7 1.02 -20.17 -5.56
C ASP A 7 2.17 -20.47 -4.57
N THR A 8 2.32 -21.74 -4.19
CA THR A 8 3.42 -22.21 -3.35
C THR A 8 4.76 -22.19 -4.08
N GLN A 9 4.81 -22.64 -5.33
CA GLN A 9 6.05 -22.63 -6.13
C GLN A 9 6.56 -21.22 -6.35
N LEU A 10 5.67 -20.27 -6.70
CA LEU A 10 6.01 -18.87 -6.85
C LEU A 10 6.48 -18.25 -5.53
N LEU A 11 5.81 -18.57 -4.42
CA LEU A 11 6.27 -18.12 -3.09
C LEU A 11 7.70 -18.60 -2.84
N LEU A 12 7.96 -19.89 -2.91
CA LEU A 12 9.26 -20.48 -2.58
C LEU A 12 10.36 -19.96 -3.52
N PHE A 13 10.05 -19.75 -4.80
CA PHE A 13 11.00 -19.15 -5.75
C PHE A 13 11.42 -17.75 -5.30
N PHE A 14 10.48 -16.84 -5.04
CA PHE A 14 10.81 -15.46 -4.65
C PHE A 14 11.34 -15.34 -3.23
N ASN A 15 10.83 -16.14 -2.29
CA ASN A 15 11.27 -16.15 -0.91
C ASN A 15 12.66 -16.79 -0.76
N GLY A 16 13.06 -17.70 -1.67
CA GLY A 16 14.39 -18.30 -1.68
C GLY A 16 15.51 -17.34 -2.16
N ILE A 17 15.17 -16.23 -2.80
CA ILE A 17 16.13 -15.21 -3.26
C ILE A 17 16.30 -14.17 -2.15
N HIS A 18 17.22 -14.42 -1.21
CA HIS A 18 17.47 -13.56 -0.07
C HIS A 18 18.97 -13.26 0.13
N SER A 19 19.26 -12.16 0.80
CA SER A 19 20.58 -11.77 1.27
C SER A 19 20.47 -10.82 2.45
N PRO A 20 21.51 -10.64 3.29
CA PRO A 20 21.47 -9.72 4.44
C PRO A 20 20.98 -8.32 4.08
N PHE A 21 21.48 -7.74 2.98
CA PHE A 21 21.02 -6.42 2.49
C PHE A 21 19.51 -6.40 2.24
N TRP A 22 18.99 -7.37 1.47
CA TRP A 22 17.57 -7.42 1.14
C TRP A 22 16.69 -7.75 2.34
N ASP A 23 17.17 -8.51 3.31
CA ASP A 23 16.46 -8.81 4.55
C ASP A 23 16.19 -7.53 5.36
N TYR A 24 17.22 -6.67 5.53
CA TYR A 24 17.07 -5.36 6.17
C TYR A 24 16.22 -4.41 5.34
N PHE A 25 16.45 -4.35 4.03
CA PHE A 25 15.69 -3.49 3.13
C PHE A 25 14.19 -3.80 3.16
N MET A 26 13.80 -5.04 2.93
CA MET A 26 12.39 -5.45 2.88
C MET A 26 11.72 -5.32 4.25
N SER A 27 12.45 -5.60 5.33
CA SER A 27 11.97 -5.41 6.70
C SER A 27 11.73 -3.94 7.05
N ALA A 28 12.60 -3.04 6.63
CA ALA A 28 12.45 -1.60 6.83
C ALA A 28 11.35 -1.03 5.92
N PHE A 29 11.36 -1.40 4.63
CA PHE A 29 10.41 -0.89 3.63
C PHE A 29 8.96 -1.18 3.99
N THR A 30 8.65 -2.37 4.56
CA THR A 30 7.30 -2.75 4.98
C THR A 30 6.82 -1.99 6.23
N GLY A 31 7.70 -1.24 6.90
CA GLY A 31 7.38 -0.46 8.10
C GLY A 31 6.44 0.70 7.80
N LYS A 32 5.38 0.85 8.61
CA LYS A 32 4.41 1.95 8.40
C LYS A 32 4.99 3.32 8.75
N VAL A 33 5.79 3.38 9.82
CA VAL A 33 6.31 4.64 10.38
C VAL A 33 7.33 5.30 9.46
N ILE A 34 8.13 4.51 8.72
CA ILE A 34 9.16 5.05 7.83
C ILE A 34 8.57 5.90 6.70
N TRP A 35 7.32 5.67 6.33
CA TRP A 35 6.61 6.40 5.28
C TRP A 35 5.83 7.62 5.77
N VAL A 36 5.92 7.97 7.07
CA VAL A 36 5.27 9.18 7.63
C VAL A 36 5.63 10.46 6.86
N PRO A 37 6.88 10.71 6.43
CA PRO A 37 7.19 11.89 5.61
C PRO A 37 6.42 11.93 4.29
N MET A 38 6.26 10.78 3.62
CA MET A 38 5.45 10.68 2.40
C MET A 38 3.96 10.93 2.69
N TYR A 39 3.42 10.38 3.77
CA TYR A 39 2.01 10.62 4.15
C TYR A 39 1.77 12.08 4.54
N ALA A 40 2.70 12.71 5.24
CA ALA A 40 2.64 14.14 5.55
C ALA A 40 2.67 15.01 4.28
N SER A 41 3.43 14.61 3.26
CA SER A 41 3.45 15.31 1.97
C SER A 41 2.10 15.25 1.24
N ILE A 42 1.35 14.15 1.36
CA ILE A 42 -0.01 14.04 0.80
C ILE A 42 -0.92 15.09 1.45
N LEU A 43 -0.90 15.17 2.78
CA LEU A 43 -1.68 16.18 3.52
C LEU A 43 -1.28 17.60 3.11
N TYR A 44 0.03 17.88 2.99
CA TYR A 44 0.55 19.16 2.54
C TYR A 44 0.01 19.53 1.14
N ILE A 45 0.07 18.60 0.18
CA ILE A 45 -0.45 18.80 -1.18
C ILE A 45 -1.95 19.09 -1.16
N LEU A 46 -2.72 18.37 -0.36
CA LEU A 46 -4.16 18.60 -0.21
C LEU A 46 -4.45 20.00 0.31
N LEU A 47 -3.78 20.43 1.38
CA LEU A 47 -3.98 21.76 1.98
C LEU A 47 -3.51 22.91 1.09
N LYS A 48 -2.54 22.66 0.19
CA LYS A 48 -2.05 23.68 -0.78
C LYS A 48 -2.93 23.83 -2.01
N ASN A 49 -3.68 22.80 -2.38
CA ASN A 49 -4.45 22.79 -3.63
C ASN A 49 -5.96 22.90 -3.41
N PHE A 50 -6.46 22.65 -2.21
CA PHE A 50 -7.87 22.67 -1.89
C PHE A 50 -8.18 23.55 -0.68
N HIS A 51 -9.40 24.11 -0.67
CA HIS A 51 -9.93 24.73 0.55
C HIS A 51 -9.97 23.67 1.68
N TRP A 52 -9.73 24.08 2.94
CA TRP A 52 -9.56 23.15 4.06
C TRP A 52 -10.73 22.13 4.24
N LYS A 53 -11.99 22.52 3.95
CA LYS A 53 -13.16 21.62 4.01
C LYS A 53 -13.08 20.51 2.98
N VAL A 54 -12.63 20.84 1.77
CA VAL A 54 -12.43 19.87 0.68
C VAL A 54 -11.24 18.97 0.99
N ALA A 55 -10.12 19.53 1.48
CA ALA A 55 -8.97 18.76 1.92
C ALA A 55 -9.35 17.75 3.02
N LEU A 56 -10.12 18.20 4.02
CA LEU A 56 -10.63 17.33 5.09
C LEU A 56 -11.50 16.20 4.54
N CYS A 57 -12.38 16.48 3.57
CA CYS A 57 -13.20 15.45 2.92
C CYS A 57 -12.33 14.36 2.25
N TYR A 58 -11.26 14.75 1.54
CA TYR A 58 -10.33 13.79 0.94
C TYR A 58 -9.52 13.02 1.99
N VAL A 59 -9.09 13.66 3.07
CA VAL A 59 -8.42 12.97 4.20
C VAL A 59 -9.31 11.92 4.82
N ILE A 60 -10.58 12.26 5.09
CA ILE A 60 -11.57 11.30 5.61
C ILE A 60 -11.78 10.15 4.62
N ALA A 61 -11.88 10.45 3.32
CA ALA A 61 -12.06 9.42 2.30
C ALA A 61 -10.85 8.47 2.19
N ILE A 62 -9.62 8.97 2.34
CA ILE A 62 -8.42 8.14 2.44
C ILE A 62 -8.50 7.24 3.68
N ALA A 63 -8.85 7.79 4.84
CA ALA A 63 -9.03 7.02 6.06
C ALA A 63 -10.08 5.92 5.89
N LEU A 64 -11.22 6.23 5.28
CA LEU A 64 -12.28 5.25 4.97
C LEU A 64 -11.80 4.18 3.98
N THR A 65 -10.97 4.53 3.00
CA THR A 65 -10.34 3.57 2.07
C THR A 65 -9.51 2.54 2.83
N ILE A 66 -8.65 3.00 3.74
CA ILE A 66 -7.78 2.12 4.54
C ILE A 66 -8.62 1.28 5.52
N THR A 67 -9.59 1.89 6.19
CA THR A 67 -10.50 1.16 7.08
C THR A 67 -11.29 0.09 6.35
N PHE A 68 -11.84 0.39 5.19
CA PHE A 68 -12.55 -0.57 4.35
C PHE A 68 -11.65 -1.73 3.96
N ALA A 69 -10.45 -1.44 3.44
CA ALA A 69 -9.49 -2.46 3.04
C ALA A 69 -9.11 -3.37 4.23
N ASP A 70 -8.86 -2.78 5.39
CA ASP A 70 -8.48 -3.53 6.59
C ASP A 70 -9.64 -4.39 7.13
N GLN A 71 -10.85 -3.85 7.22
CA GLN A 71 -12.04 -4.58 7.67
C GLN A 71 -12.43 -5.71 6.72
N MET A 72 -12.41 -5.47 5.41
CA MET A 72 -12.68 -6.50 4.41
C MET A 72 -11.67 -7.64 4.49
N CYS A 73 -10.38 -7.32 4.64
CA CYS A 73 -9.34 -8.33 4.74
C CYS A 73 -9.37 -9.06 6.10
N ASN A 74 -9.28 -8.33 7.22
CA ASN A 74 -9.07 -8.93 8.53
C ASN A 74 -10.35 -9.50 9.14
N SER A 75 -11.46 -8.74 9.10
CA SER A 75 -12.66 -9.08 9.86
C SER A 75 -13.62 -9.96 9.07
N PHE A 76 -13.62 -9.83 7.73
CA PHE A 76 -14.56 -10.57 6.89
C PHE A 76 -13.91 -11.76 6.16
N LEU A 77 -12.92 -11.52 5.30
CA LEU A 77 -12.42 -12.55 4.39
C LEU A 77 -11.46 -13.54 5.06
N ARG A 78 -10.61 -13.10 6.00
CA ARG A 78 -9.68 -14.02 6.67
C ARG A 78 -10.35 -15.13 7.46
N PRO A 79 -11.35 -14.86 8.31
CA PRO A 79 -12.07 -15.92 9.01
C PRO A 79 -12.84 -16.82 8.04
N LEU A 80 -13.39 -16.24 6.96
CA LEU A 80 -14.19 -16.98 5.99
C LEU A 80 -13.36 -17.97 5.17
N VAL A 81 -12.15 -17.57 4.75
CA VAL A 81 -11.27 -18.41 3.91
C VAL A 81 -10.40 -19.34 4.74
N GLY A 82 -9.94 -18.89 5.92
CA GLY A 82 -9.16 -19.70 6.85
C GLY A 82 -7.80 -20.21 6.29
N ARG A 83 -7.24 -19.54 5.25
CA ARG A 83 -5.94 -19.95 4.67
C ARG A 83 -4.80 -19.57 5.60
N LEU A 84 -4.04 -20.57 6.06
CA LEU A 84 -2.85 -20.34 6.88
C LEU A 84 -1.77 -19.57 6.11
N ARG A 85 -1.02 -18.74 6.82
CA ARG A 85 0.15 -18.06 6.24
C ARG A 85 1.25 -19.08 5.92
N PRO A 86 2.12 -18.81 4.93
CA PRO A 86 3.26 -19.69 4.64
C PRO A 86 4.16 -19.92 5.85
N SER A 87 4.42 -18.86 6.63
CA SER A 87 5.27 -18.89 7.84
C SER A 87 4.56 -19.38 9.11
N ASN A 88 3.29 -19.83 9.03
CA ASN A 88 2.60 -20.37 10.19
C ASN A 88 3.11 -21.80 10.45
N PRO A 89 3.52 -22.14 11.69
CA PRO A 89 4.04 -23.49 12.02
C PRO A 89 3.08 -24.65 11.69
N GLU A 90 1.77 -24.39 11.67
CA GLU A 90 0.76 -25.40 11.29
C GLU A 90 0.64 -25.57 9.77
N ASN A 91 1.31 -24.74 8.98
CA ASN A 91 1.28 -24.84 7.52
C ASN A 91 2.26 -25.94 7.08
N PRO A 92 1.85 -26.91 6.24
CA PRO A 92 2.72 -28.00 5.77
C PRO A 92 4.00 -27.57 5.06
N ILE A 93 4.08 -26.33 4.58
CA ILE A 93 5.27 -25.79 3.90
C ILE A 93 6.13 -24.89 4.80
N ALA A 94 5.78 -24.71 6.07
CA ALA A 94 6.45 -23.76 6.96
C ALA A 94 7.96 -23.95 7.03
N ASP A 95 8.42 -25.20 7.06
CA ASP A 95 9.84 -25.55 7.11
C ASP A 95 10.61 -25.23 5.82
N LEU A 96 9.90 -24.98 4.72
CA LEU A 96 10.50 -24.61 3.43
C LEU A 96 10.59 -23.08 3.24
N VAL A 97 9.94 -22.31 4.12
CA VAL A 97 9.83 -20.86 3.99
C VAL A 97 10.96 -20.16 4.76
N TYR A 98 11.75 -19.36 4.07
CA TYR A 98 12.73 -18.51 4.73
C TYR A 98 12.06 -17.38 5.50
N ILE A 99 12.32 -17.31 6.80
CA ILE A 99 11.71 -16.33 7.72
C ILE A 99 12.80 -15.37 8.21
N VAL A 100 12.70 -14.12 7.78
CA VAL A 100 13.64 -13.06 8.16
C VAL A 100 13.48 -12.74 9.64
N ASN A 101 14.60 -12.85 10.41
CA ASN A 101 14.68 -12.51 11.85
C ASN A 101 13.60 -13.18 12.72
N GLY A 102 13.14 -14.39 12.36
CA GLY A 102 12.11 -15.11 13.10
C GLY A 102 10.73 -14.46 13.09
N ARG A 103 10.47 -13.52 12.21
CA ARG A 103 9.24 -12.74 12.14
C ARG A 103 8.10 -13.55 11.54
N GLN A 104 7.41 -14.29 12.37
CA GLN A 104 6.19 -14.99 11.96
C GLN A 104 4.99 -14.03 11.89
N GLY A 105 4.09 -14.27 10.94
CA GLY A 105 2.81 -13.56 10.86
C GLY A 105 1.74 -14.19 11.74
N GLY A 106 0.57 -13.56 11.85
CA GLY A 106 -0.61 -14.15 12.50
C GLY A 106 -1.12 -15.40 11.76
N GLY A 107 -2.17 -16.09 12.27
CA GLY A 107 -2.66 -17.35 11.74
C GLY A 107 -3.03 -17.34 10.26
N PHE A 108 -4.06 -16.57 9.88
CA PHE A 108 -4.58 -16.56 8.50
C PHE A 108 -3.95 -15.46 7.64
N GLY A 109 -3.75 -15.75 6.35
CA GLY A 109 -3.08 -14.89 5.37
C GLY A 109 -3.97 -14.25 4.31
N PHE A 110 -5.02 -14.90 3.88
CA PHE A 110 -5.84 -14.45 2.74
C PHE A 110 -7.00 -13.53 3.16
N PRO A 111 -7.14 -12.39 2.49
CA PRO A 111 -6.20 -11.71 1.60
C PRO A 111 -5.17 -10.86 2.38
N SER A 112 -4.19 -10.27 1.66
CA SER A 112 -3.17 -9.41 2.26
C SER A 112 -3.67 -7.99 2.52
N CYS A 113 -3.78 -7.58 3.79
CA CYS A 113 -4.12 -6.21 4.14
C CYS A 113 -3.05 -5.19 3.74
N HIS A 114 -1.76 -5.58 3.74
CA HIS A 114 -0.70 -4.70 3.27
C HIS A 114 -0.88 -4.34 1.79
N ALA A 115 -1.16 -5.33 0.94
CA ALA A 115 -1.46 -5.09 -0.45
C ALA A 115 -2.73 -4.25 -0.61
N ALA A 116 -3.80 -4.58 0.14
CA ALA A 116 -5.06 -3.86 0.08
C ALA A 116 -4.89 -2.37 0.46
N ASN A 117 -4.22 -2.08 1.57
CA ASN A 117 -3.98 -0.70 2.01
C ASN A 117 -3.08 0.07 1.04
N SER A 118 -2.02 -0.56 0.51
CA SER A 118 -1.09 0.09 -0.41
C SER A 118 -1.74 0.40 -1.75
N PHE A 119 -2.44 -0.55 -2.35
CA PHE A 119 -3.13 -0.34 -3.62
C PHE A 119 -4.38 0.54 -3.47
N GLY A 120 -5.07 0.48 -2.32
CA GLY A 120 -6.16 1.39 -2.01
C GLY A 120 -5.71 2.84 -2.01
N LEU A 121 -4.64 3.15 -1.28
CA LEU A 121 -4.04 4.48 -1.28
C LEU A 121 -3.55 4.87 -2.69
N ALA A 122 -2.86 3.97 -3.39
CA ALA A 122 -2.32 4.25 -4.71
C ALA A 122 -3.42 4.62 -5.71
N ILE A 123 -4.48 3.82 -5.83
CA ILE A 123 -5.59 4.08 -6.76
C ILE A 123 -6.32 5.36 -6.38
N PHE A 124 -6.56 5.61 -5.09
CA PHE A 124 -7.15 6.86 -4.62
C PHE A 124 -6.35 8.08 -5.09
N LEU A 125 -5.02 8.08 -4.88
CA LEU A 125 -4.13 9.19 -5.25
C LEU A 125 -3.99 9.36 -6.77
N ILE A 126 -3.98 8.26 -7.53
CA ILE A 126 -3.97 8.30 -9.00
C ILE A 126 -5.23 8.99 -9.52
N CYS A 127 -6.39 8.61 -8.99
CA CYS A 127 -7.67 9.22 -9.37
C CYS A 127 -7.72 10.72 -9.01
N LEU A 128 -7.16 11.08 -7.85
CA LEU A 128 -7.18 12.44 -7.33
C LEU A 128 -6.20 13.37 -8.06
N PHE A 129 -4.93 12.97 -8.17
CA PHE A 129 -3.87 13.86 -8.67
C PHE A 129 -3.71 13.82 -10.19
N ARG A 130 -3.99 12.69 -10.84
CA ARG A 130 -3.89 12.50 -12.30
C ARG A 130 -2.56 12.95 -12.91
N LYS A 131 -1.47 12.77 -12.17
CA LYS A 131 -0.11 13.12 -12.59
C LYS A 131 0.69 11.84 -12.92
N ARG A 132 1.19 11.74 -14.15
CA ARG A 132 1.85 10.53 -14.66
C ARG A 132 2.98 10.05 -13.75
N TRP A 133 3.93 10.92 -13.40
CA TRP A 133 5.09 10.54 -12.61
C TRP A 133 4.72 10.14 -11.17
N LEU A 134 3.76 10.83 -10.56
CA LEU A 134 3.22 10.46 -9.26
C LEU A 134 2.51 9.10 -9.33
N SER A 135 1.74 8.86 -10.38
CA SER A 135 1.06 7.57 -10.58
C SER A 135 2.05 6.41 -10.70
N ILE A 136 3.11 6.59 -11.48
CA ILE A 136 4.18 5.60 -11.61
C ILE A 136 4.84 5.36 -10.26
N PHE A 137 5.25 6.42 -9.56
CA PHE A 137 5.90 6.33 -8.25
C PHE A 137 5.06 5.57 -7.23
N ILE A 138 3.77 5.94 -7.08
CA ILE A 138 2.91 5.32 -6.07
C ILE A 138 2.53 3.87 -6.39
N VAL A 139 2.42 3.52 -7.68
CA VAL A 139 2.21 2.12 -8.10
C VAL A 139 3.45 1.28 -7.78
N LEU A 140 4.64 1.78 -8.10
CA LEU A 140 5.89 1.09 -7.77
C LEU A 140 6.06 0.93 -6.26
N TRP A 141 5.73 1.96 -5.49
CA TRP A 141 5.73 1.89 -4.03
C TRP A 141 4.75 0.83 -3.50
N ALA A 142 3.50 0.81 -4.00
CA ALA A 142 2.50 -0.16 -3.58
C ALA A 142 2.88 -1.60 -3.97
N PHE A 143 3.46 -1.77 -5.16
CA PHE A 143 3.96 -3.05 -5.63
C PHE A 143 5.11 -3.55 -4.74
N THR A 144 6.12 -2.70 -4.49
CA THR A 144 7.26 -3.05 -3.64
C THR A 144 6.80 -3.38 -2.21
N ASN A 145 5.88 -2.58 -1.64
CA ASN A 145 5.34 -2.85 -0.31
C ASN A 145 4.59 -4.18 -0.23
N SER A 146 3.88 -4.55 -1.30
CA SER A 146 3.24 -5.86 -1.41
C SER A 146 4.28 -6.97 -1.56
N TYR A 147 5.30 -6.78 -2.39
CA TYR A 147 6.38 -7.73 -2.62
C TYR A 147 7.16 -8.04 -1.32
N THR A 148 7.34 -7.03 -0.43
CA THR A 148 7.97 -7.30 0.87
C THR A 148 7.27 -8.44 1.63
N ARG A 149 5.95 -8.61 1.47
CA ARG A 149 5.18 -9.65 2.17
C ARG A 149 5.45 -11.04 1.63
N LEU A 150 5.72 -11.13 0.34
CA LEU A 150 6.15 -12.35 -0.33
C LEU A 150 7.58 -12.71 0.08
N TYR A 151 8.50 -11.74 0.00
CA TYR A 151 9.89 -11.89 0.40
C TYR A 151 10.04 -12.37 1.86
N LEU A 152 9.27 -11.78 2.77
CA LEU A 152 9.29 -12.10 4.21
C LEU A 152 8.53 -13.42 4.55
N GLY A 153 8.04 -14.17 3.58
CA GLY A 153 7.34 -15.45 3.81
C GLY A 153 5.97 -15.33 4.47
N LEU A 154 5.34 -14.15 4.43
CA LEU A 154 4.12 -13.85 5.20
C LEU A 154 2.82 -14.03 4.40
N HIS A 155 2.90 -14.02 3.08
CA HIS A 155 1.74 -14.14 2.18
C HIS A 155 2.10 -14.86 0.89
N TYR A 156 1.16 -15.59 0.35
CA TYR A 156 1.23 -16.13 -1.00
C TYR A 156 0.98 -15.03 -2.05
N PRO A 157 1.45 -15.21 -3.30
CA PRO A 157 1.12 -14.29 -4.41
C PRO A 157 -0.37 -14.04 -4.58
N GLY A 158 -1.20 -15.09 -4.48
CA GLY A 158 -2.65 -14.97 -4.57
C GLY A 158 -3.28 -14.08 -3.49
N ASP A 159 -2.71 -14.08 -2.26
CA ASP A 159 -3.15 -13.18 -1.18
C ASP A 159 -2.90 -11.71 -1.53
N LEU A 160 -1.77 -11.44 -2.21
CA LEU A 160 -1.38 -10.07 -2.63
C LEU A 160 -2.29 -9.57 -3.75
N VAL A 161 -2.56 -10.41 -4.74
CA VAL A 161 -3.46 -10.05 -5.86
C VAL A 161 -4.87 -9.78 -5.36
N ALA A 162 -5.42 -10.66 -4.51
CA ALA A 162 -6.73 -10.46 -3.91
C ALA A 162 -6.78 -9.17 -3.08
N GLY A 163 -5.76 -8.92 -2.26
CA GLY A 163 -5.64 -7.69 -1.49
C GLY A 163 -5.59 -6.46 -2.38
N ALA A 164 -4.78 -6.46 -3.45
CA ALA A 164 -4.66 -5.36 -4.39
C ALA A 164 -6.00 -5.03 -5.07
N ILE A 165 -6.77 -6.04 -5.46
CA ILE A 165 -8.11 -5.86 -6.06
C ILE A 165 -9.08 -5.21 -5.06
N ILE A 166 -9.14 -5.73 -3.83
CA ILE A 166 -10.03 -5.22 -2.77
C ILE A 166 -9.67 -3.76 -2.44
N GLY A 167 -8.39 -3.50 -2.21
CA GLY A 167 -7.91 -2.17 -1.91
C GLY A 167 -8.12 -1.19 -3.06
N GLY A 168 -7.77 -1.60 -4.29
CA GLY A 168 -7.97 -0.80 -5.49
C GLY A 168 -9.43 -0.41 -5.71
N PHE A 169 -10.35 -1.35 -5.52
CA PHE A 169 -11.79 -1.07 -5.55
C PHE A 169 -12.19 -0.05 -4.46
N GLY A 170 -11.75 -0.24 -3.21
CA GLY A 170 -12.01 0.70 -2.13
C GLY A 170 -11.46 2.11 -2.43
N GLY A 171 -10.22 2.20 -2.93
CA GLY A 171 -9.61 3.47 -3.31
C GLY A 171 -10.37 4.21 -4.39
N TRP A 172 -10.79 3.51 -5.43
CA TRP A 172 -11.65 4.06 -6.48
C TRP A 172 -13.02 4.51 -5.96
N LEU A 173 -13.67 3.66 -5.17
CA LEU A 173 -15.01 3.92 -4.63
C LEU A 173 -15.03 5.17 -3.73
N PHE A 174 -14.15 5.23 -2.74
CA PHE A 174 -14.12 6.35 -1.80
C PHE A 174 -13.60 7.64 -2.44
N TYR A 175 -12.69 7.56 -3.43
CA TYR A 175 -12.36 8.72 -4.25
C TYR A 175 -13.62 9.24 -4.98
N PHE A 176 -14.37 8.38 -5.63
CA PHE A 176 -15.55 8.77 -6.40
C PHE A 176 -16.63 9.42 -5.52
N ILE A 177 -16.89 8.86 -4.33
CA ILE A 177 -17.82 9.42 -3.34
C ILE A 177 -17.33 10.81 -2.89
N ALA A 178 -16.06 10.91 -2.47
CA ALA A 178 -15.48 12.18 -2.03
C ALA A 178 -15.51 13.23 -3.15
N HIS A 179 -15.19 12.85 -4.39
CA HIS A 179 -15.21 13.76 -5.53
C HIS A 179 -16.61 14.32 -5.80
N LYS A 180 -17.65 13.49 -5.72
CA LYS A 180 -19.05 13.96 -5.85
C LYS A 180 -19.48 14.89 -4.71
N LEU A 181 -19.07 14.57 -3.48
CA LEU A 181 -19.38 15.42 -2.31
C LEU A 181 -18.64 16.77 -2.39
N THR A 182 -17.38 16.75 -2.76
CA THR A 182 -16.57 17.98 -2.87
C THR A 182 -16.98 18.87 -4.04
N ALA A 183 -17.50 18.33 -5.13
CA ALA A 183 -18.04 19.12 -6.25
C ALA A 183 -19.15 20.08 -5.79
N ARG A 184 -19.99 19.68 -4.84
CA ARG A 184 -21.04 20.55 -4.25
C ARG A 184 -20.44 21.64 -3.35
N LEU A 185 -19.39 21.32 -2.59
CA LEU A 185 -18.70 22.27 -1.73
C LEU A 185 -17.86 23.30 -2.50
N GLN A 186 -17.41 22.95 -3.72
CA GLN A 186 -16.62 23.83 -4.58
C GLN A 186 -17.45 24.84 -5.34
N SER A 187 -18.74 24.58 -5.58
CA SER A 187 -19.66 25.57 -6.19
C SER A 187 -19.79 26.81 -5.31
N ASP A 188 -19.66 26.66 -3.99
CA ASP A 188 -19.83 27.75 -3.01
C ASP A 188 -18.51 28.45 -2.64
N THR A 189 -17.37 27.88 -3.03
CA THR A 189 -16.04 28.45 -2.76
C THR A 189 -15.12 28.23 -3.97
N PRO A 190 -14.90 29.24 -4.81
CA PRO A 190 -14.00 29.13 -5.96
C PRO A 190 -12.59 28.78 -5.49
N THR A 191 -12.13 27.58 -5.80
CA THR A 191 -10.75 27.16 -5.53
C THR A 191 -9.88 27.50 -6.74
N PRO A 192 -8.81 28.29 -6.59
CA PRO A 192 -8.00 28.79 -7.71
C PRO A 192 -7.35 27.72 -8.59
N ALA A 193 -7.22 26.48 -8.11
CA ALA A 193 -6.43 25.43 -8.76
C ALA A 193 -7.16 24.64 -9.86
N LEU A 194 -8.48 24.55 -9.82
CA LEU A 194 -9.27 23.77 -10.78
C LEU A 194 -9.77 24.56 -11.98
N GLU A 195 -9.88 25.89 -11.86
CA GLU A 195 -10.43 26.77 -12.90
C GLU A 195 -9.50 27.07 -14.10
N LYS A 196 -8.19 26.81 -13.99
CA LYS A 196 -7.23 27.28 -15.02
C LYS A 196 -6.36 26.21 -15.70
N GLY A 197 -6.71 24.94 -15.71
CA GLY A 197 -5.92 23.93 -16.46
C GLY A 197 -4.43 23.80 -16.00
N THR A 198 -3.98 24.59 -15.04
CA THR A 198 -2.68 24.52 -14.38
C THR A 198 -2.78 23.44 -13.30
N GLY A 199 -2.53 22.19 -13.63
CA GLY A 199 -2.65 21.04 -12.72
C GLY A 199 -2.16 21.32 -11.30
N MET A 200 -2.56 20.45 -10.35
CA MET A 200 -2.19 20.59 -8.92
C MET A 200 -0.73 20.91 -8.73
N LYS A 201 -0.45 21.92 -7.90
CA LYS A 201 0.91 22.41 -7.61
C LYS A 201 1.59 21.50 -6.58
N GLN A 202 2.91 21.41 -6.65
CA GLN A 202 3.78 20.77 -5.65
C GLN A 202 3.53 19.27 -5.44
N THR A 203 2.94 18.56 -6.41
CA THR A 203 2.76 17.09 -6.35
C THR A 203 4.10 16.34 -6.32
N GLU A 204 5.16 16.97 -6.81
CA GLU A 204 6.53 16.45 -6.82
C GLU A 204 7.10 16.26 -5.40
N VAL A 205 6.61 17.03 -4.41
CA VAL A 205 7.05 16.91 -3.00
C VAL A 205 6.84 15.48 -2.48
N MET A 206 5.75 14.82 -2.87
CA MET A 206 5.50 13.43 -2.50
C MET A 206 6.56 12.48 -3.08
N ILE A 207 6.96 12.70 -4.32
CA ILE A 207 8.01 11.89 -4.97
C ILE A 207 9.36 12.13 -4.27
N TYR A 208 9.72 13.38 -4.01
CA TYR A 208 10.98 13.72 -3.34
C TYR A 208 11.05 13.16 -1.91
N THR A 209 9.99 13.31 -1.12
CA THR A 209 9.94 12.74 0.24
C THR A 209 9.99 11.22 0.21
N GLY A 210 9.33 10.58 -0.74
CA GLY A 210 9.37 9.14 -0.92
C GLY A 210 10.74 8.63 -1.35
N LEU A 211 11.41 9.30 -2.32
CA LEU A 211 12.77 8.97 -2.74
C LEU A 211 13.79 9.19 -1.62
N LEU A 212 13.63 10.25 -0.83
CA LEU A 212 14.50 10.50 0.33
C LEU A 212 14.34 9.40 1.38
N THR A 213 13.11 8.98 1.65
CA THR A 213 12.83 7.84 2.54
C THR A 213 13.47 6.56 2.01
N LEU A 214 13.34 6.30 0.71
CA LEU A 214 13.96 5.15 0.04
C LEU A 214 15.48 5.17 0.17
N ALA A 215 16.12 6.32 -0.05
CA ALA A 215 17.56 6.49 0.14
C ALA A 215 17.98 6.19 1.58
N GLY A 216 17.21 6.66 2.57
CA GLY A 216 17.44 6.33 3.98
C GLY A 216 17.34 4.82 4.27
N ILE A 217 16.36 4.12 3.69
CA ILE A 217 16.22 2.66 3.79
C ILE A 217 17.44 1.95 3.19
N ILE A 218 17.90 2.38 2.02
CA ILE A 218 19.08 1.80 1.34
C ILE A 218 20.33 1.97 2.20
N ILE A 219 20.60 3.19 2.70
CA ILE A 219 21.74 3.47 3.57
C ILE A 219 21.67 2.61 4.84
N TYR A 220 20.52 2.57 5.51
CA TYR A 220 20.30 1.72 6.65
C TYR A 220 20.62 0.25 6.36
N SER A 221 20.14 -0.27 5.22
CA SER A 221 20.34 -1.67 4.84
C SER A 221 21.82 -1.99 4.54
N ILE A 222 22.57 -1.06 3.95
CA ILE A 222 24.00 -1.20 3.69
C ILE A 222 24.78 -1.25 5.01
N VAL A 223 24.41 -0.39 5.98
CA VAL A 223 25.12 -0.32 7.27
C VAL A 223 24.88 -1.56 8.13
N GLN A 224 23.71 -2.19 7.99
CA GLN A 224 23.32 -3.37 8.78
C GLN A 224 23.71 -4.70 8.13
N SER A 225 23.95 -4.75 6.82
CA SER A 225 24.35 -5.96 6.10
C SER A 225 25.85 -6.24 6.19
#